data_36f9494024351af257b21d5a3f3331c4
#
_entry.id   36f9494024351af257b21d5a3f3331c4
#
_cell.length_a   1.000
_cell.length_b   1.000
_cell.length_c   1.000
_cell.angle_alpha   90.00
_cell.angle_beta   90.00
_cell.angle_gamma   90.00
#
_symmetry.space_group_name_H-M   'P 1'
#
loop_
_entity.id
_entity.type
_entity.pdbx_description
1 polymer ?
#
loop_
_entity_poly.entity_id
_entity_poly.type
_entity_poly.pdbx_seq_one_letter_code
_entity_poly.pdbx_strand_id
1 'polypeptide(L)'
;LGYEGLVDTQLTGVAISMGAGMCNIAVMYQGMTALSFSVSRGGDWIDECVSQDTGVSRAKVTNIKESSKTLNLNKSTINDIYEEGSEESNVLIAIRSYYGALVNYLLTNLKVQFEGIDNVPNFPEPVPIVIGGGTSLVKGFLDVFNEQFDQSDFPIPVSEITLIEDAHTAVARGCLSEAQLIEEED
;
A
#
# COMPACT_ATOMS: atom_id res chain seq x y z
N LEU A 1 5.49 7.64 8.64
CA LEU A 1 4.25 6.84 8.73
C LEU A 1 4.29 5.89 9.94
N GLY A 2 5.44 5.21 10.17
CA GLY A 2 5.60 4.34 11.32
C GLY A 2 5.40 5.06 12.66
N TYR A 3 5.95 6.22 12.83
CA TYR A 3 5.76 7.07 14.03
C TYR A 3 4.32 7.54 14.24
N GLU A 4 3.47 7.45 13.26
CA GLU A 4 2.05 7.79 13.38
C GLU A 4 1.18 6.55 13.60
N GLY A 5 1.47 5.47 12.87
CA GLY A 5 0.58 4.30 12.82
C GLY A 5 0.98 3.13 13.72
N LEU A 6 2.21 3.15 14.31
CA LEU A 6 2.74 2.05 15.12
C LEU A 6 2.96 2.42 16.60
N VAL A 7 2.35 3.52 17.08
CA VAL A 7 2.55 4.01 18.45
C VAL A 7 2.13 2.96 19.48
N ASP A 8 0.97 2.33 19.28
CA ASP A 8 0.41 1.36 20.23
C ASP A 8 1.23 0.06 20.34
N THR A 9 2.10 -0.20 19.36
CA THR A 9 3.00 -1.36 19.32
C THR A 9 4.45 -1.01 19.66
N GLN A 10 4.67 0.08 20.37
CA GLN A 10 6.03 0.58 20.69
C GLN A 10 6.88 0.77 19.44
N LEU A 11 6.28 1.31 18.39
CA LEU A 11 6.90 1.49 17.06
C LEU A 11 7.50 0.19 16.51
N THR A 12 6.75 -0.92 16.64
CA THR A 12 7.11 -2.23 16.09
C THR A 12 6.07 -2.65 15.06
N GLY A 13 6.49 -2.89 13.82
CA GLY A 13 5.61 -3.28 12.73
C GLY A 13 6.13 -2.88 11.35
N VAL A 14 5.25 -2.93 10.36
CA VAL A 14 5.56 -2.56 8.98
C VAL A 14 4.73 -1.34 8.58
N ALA A 15 5.39 -0.31 8.08
CA ALA A 15 4.75 0.90 7.56
C ALA A 15 4.94 0.98 6.04
N ILE A 16 3.84 1.14 5.29
CA ILE A 16 3.84 1.22 3.83
C ILE A 16 3.17 2.54 3.40
N SER A 17 3.93 3.43 2.76
CA SER A 17 3.41 4.66 2.18
C SER A 17 3.29 4.51 0.67
N MET A 18 2.06 4.59 0.14
CA MET A 18 1.75 4.39 -1.27
C MET A 18 1.45 5.74 -1.94
N GLY A 19 2.47 6.31 -2.57
CA GLY A 19 2.40 7.56 -3.32
C GLY A 19 2.03 7.38 -4.79
N ALA A 20 1.99 8.49 -5.53
CA ALA A 20 1.74 8.48 -6.97
C ALA A 20 2.93 7.87 -7.74
N GLY A 21 4.15 8.36 -7.51
CA GLY A 21 5.34 7.92 -8.26
C GLY A 21 6.09 6.75 -7.62
N MET A 22 5.96 6.55 -6.30
CA MET A 22 6.68 5.52 -5.56
C MET A 22 5.92 5.04 -4.34
N CYS A 23 6.31 3.85 -3.88
CA CYS A 23 5.91 3.34 -2.57
C CYS A 23 7.16 3.19 -1.68
N ASN A 24 7.02 3.59 -0.41
CA ASN A 24 8.08 3.49 0.59
C ASN A 24 7.66 2.50 1.66
N ILE A 25 8.58 1.62 2.05
CA ILE A 25 8.36 0.58 3.05
C ILE A 25 9.39 0.75 4.18
N ALA A 26 8.94 0.65 5.41
CA ALA A 26 9.80 0.57 6.58
C ALA A 26 9.36 -0.56 7.49
N VAL A 27 10.31 -1.38 7.93
CA VAL A 27 10.13 -2.37 8.99
C VAL A 27 10.76 -1.79 10.23
N MET A 28 9.97 -1.64 11.28
CA MET A 28 10.39 -1.02 12.55
C MET A 28 10.36 -2.05 13.67
N TYR A 29 11.31 -1.96 14.57
CA TYR A 29 11.39 -2.78 15.77
C TYR A 29 11.82 -1.93 16.97
N GLN A 30 10.92 -1.78 17.93
CA GLN A 30 11.15 -0.98 19.16
C GLN A 30 11.70 0.44 18.87
N GLY A 31 11.09 1.14 17.94
CA GLY A 31 11.47 2.49 17.55
C GLY A 31 12.64 2.59 16.56
N MET A 32 13.35 1.50 16.30
CA MET A 32 14.46 1.48 15.34
C MET A 32 13.98 1.00 13.97
N THR A 33 14.48 1.64 12.91
CA THR A 33 14.26 1.17 11.55
C THR A 33 15.19 0.01 11.22
N ALA A 34 14.65 -1.20 11.17
CA ALA A 34 15.41 -2.42 10.85
C ALA A 34 15.66 -2.54 9.34
N LEU A 35 14.68 -2.11 8.51
CA LEU A 35 14.75 -2.11 7.06
C LEU A 35 13.96 -0.92 6.52
N SER A 36 14.49 -0.22 5.53
CA SER A 36 13.72 0.71 4.73
C SER A 36 14.16 0.69 3.27
N PHE A 37 13.20 0.76 2.37
CA PHE A 37 13.46 0.85 0.94
C PHE A 37 12.27 1.47 0.20
N SER A 38 12.49 1.81 -1.05
CA SER A 38 11.47 2.37 -1.94
C SER A 38 11.41 1.60 -3.25
N VAL A 39 10.22 1.51 -3.82
CA VAL A 39 10.02 1.00 -5.18
C VAL A 39 9.45 2.12 -6.05
N SER A 40 9.99 2.26 -7.27
CA SER A 40 9.60 3.30 -8.23
C SER A 40 8.32 2.93 -8.97
N ARG A 41 7.31 2.48 -8.23
CA ARG A 41 5.95 2.20 -8.71
C ARG A 41 4.94 2.72 -7.70
N GLY A 42 3.87 3.33 -8.19
CA GLY A 42 2.79 3.86 -7.37
C GLY A 42 1.53 4.05 -8.21
N GLY A 43 0.66 4.99 -7.85
CA GLY A 43 -0.59 5.25 -8.55
C GLY A 43 -0.41 5.62 -10.01
N ASP A 44 0.65 6.36 -10.35
CA ASP A 44 0.97 6.76 -11.73
C ASP A 44 1.33 5.57 -12.62
N TRP A 45 2.00 4.56 -12.07
CA TRP A 45 2.31 3.33 -12.80
C TRP A 45 1.03 2.55 -13.13
N ILE A 46 0.06 2.51 -12.22
CA ILE A 46 -1.26 1.90 -12.48
C ILE A 46 -1.94 2.62 -13.65
N ASP A 47 -2.00 3.96 -13.59
CA ASP A 47 -2.66 4.78 -14.61
C ASP A 47 -2.04 4.57 -15.99
N GLU A 48 -0.71 4.51 -16.06
CA GLU A 48 0.02 4.29 -17.30
C GLU A 48 -0.26 2.90 -17.89
N CYS A 49 -0.18 1.84 -17.06
CA CYS A 49 -0.41 0.47 -17.52
C CYS A 49 -1.87 0.28 -18.00
N VAL A 50 -2.84 0.79 -17.24
CA VAL A 50 -4.26 0.73 -17.64
C VAL A 50 -4.50 1.50 -18.93
N SER A 51 -3.90 2.68 -19.09
CA SER A 51 -4.00 3.48 -20.31
C SER A 51 -3.47 2.72 -21.53
N GLN A 52 -2.32 2.07 -21.39
CA GLN A 52 -1.71 1.27 -22.45
C GLN A 52 -2.55 0.05 -22.84
N ASP A 53 -3.09 -0.67 -21.84
CA ASP A 53 -3.86 -1.89 -22.08
C ASP A 53 -5.25 -1.63 -22.66
N THR A 54 -5.91 -0.54 -22.22
CA THR A 54 -7.29 -0.24 -22.61
C THR A 54 -7.38 0.73 -23.79
N GLY A 55 -6.30 1.43 -24.12
CA GLY A 55 -6.29 2.50 -25.12
C GLY A 55 -6.98 3.80 -24.63
N VAL A 56 -7.42 3.85 -23.39
CA VAL A 56 -8.07 5.03 -22.78
C VAL A 56 -6.99 6.00 -22.30
N SER A 57 -7.22 7.30 -22.50
CA SER A 57 -6.23 8.31 -22.09
C SER A 57 -5.93 8.24 -20.59
N ARG A 58 -4.66 8.44 -20.21
CA ARG A 58 -4.23 8.41 -18.80
C ARG A 58 -5.07 9.34 -17.91
N ALA A 59 -5.37 10.55 -18.37
CA ALA A 59 -6.20 11.51 -17.61
C ALA A 59 -7.60 10.95 -17.31
N LYS A 60 -8.21 10.22 -18.26
CA LYS A 60 -9.51 9.57 -18.04
C LYS A 60 -9.39 8.38 -17.10
N VAL A 61 -8.33 7.57 -17.21
CA VAL A 61 -8.03 6.48 -16.28
C VAL A 61 -7.88 7.00 -14.86
N THR A 62 -7.05 8.03 -14.64
CA THR A 62 -6.87 8.68 -13.33
C THR A 62 -8.20 9.13 -12.75
N ASN A 63 -9.03 9.78 -13.57
CA ASN A 63 -10.34 10.28 -13.13
C ASN A 63 -11.28 9.12 -12.72
N ILE A 64 -11.31 8.04 -13.49
CA ILE A 64 -12.08 6.83 -13.16
C ILE A 64 -11.56 6.20 -11.86
N LYS A 65 -10.25 6.05 -11.71
CA LYS A 65 -9.60 5.50 -10.51
C LYS A 65 -9.95 6.30 -9.25
N GLU A 66 -9.83 7.62 -9.30
CA GLU A 66 -10.07 8.51 -8.15
C GLU A 66 -11.57 8.67 -7.84
N SER A 67 -12.43 8.57 -8.85
CA SER A 67 -13.89 8.63 -8.68
C SER A 67 -14.52 7.27 -8.45
N SER A 68 -13.81 6.17 -8.72
CA SER A 68 -14.34 4.82 -8.58
C SER A 68 -14.65 4.52 -7.11
N LYS A 69 -15.88 4.08 -6.87
CA LYS A 69 -16.37 3.85 -5.53
C LYS A 69 -15.89 2.52 -4.94
N THR A 70 -15.25 1.64 -5.73
CA THR A 70 -14.91 0.29 -5.23
C THR A 70 -13.90 -0.45 -6.12
N LEU A 71 -12.74 -0.78 -5.57
CA LEU A 71 -11.81 -1.78 -6.13
C LEU A 71 -12.20 -3.23 -5.76
N ASN A 72 -13.02 -3.42 -4.74
CA ASN A 72 -13.45 -4.74 -4.29
C ASN A 72 -14.52 -5.40 -5.17
N LEU A 73 -14.94 -4.74 -6.25
CA LEU A 73 -15.82 -5.35 -7.22
C LEU A 73 -15.06 -6.42 -8.00
N ASN A 74 -15.50 -7.67 -7.87
CA ASN A 74 -15.05 -8.71 -8.78
C ASN A 74 -15.64 -8.45 -10.18
N LYS A 75 -15.11 -9.16 -11.19
CA LYS A 75 -15.54 -8.97 -12.59
C LYS A 75 -17.06 -9.10 -12.77
N SER A 76 -17.72 -10.03 -12.08
CA SER A 76 -19.18 -10.21 -12.18
C SER A 76 -19.93 -8.99 -11.64
N THR A 77 -19.52 -8.46 -10.49
CA THR A 77 -20.17 -7.27 -9.89
C THR A 77 -19.94 -6.01 -10.71
N ILE A 78 -18.77 -5.87 -11.36
CA ILE A 78 -18.54 -4.77 -12.32
C ILE A 78 -19.51 -4.87 -13.49
N ASN A 79 -19.70 -6.08 -14.04
CA ASN A 79 -20.62 -6.31 -15.14
C ASN A 79 -22.10 -6.18 -14.74
N ASP A 80 -22.45 -6.33 -13.47
CA ASP A 80 -23.80 -6.05 -12.95
C ASP A 80 -24.11 -4.54 -12.89
N ILE A 81 -23.07 -3.70 -12.75
CA ILE A 81 -23.20 -2.24 -12.63
C ILE A 81 -22.98 -1.54 -13.97
N TYR A 82 -22.05 -2.05 -14.76
CA TYR A 82 -21.66 -1.51 -16.06
C TYR A 82 -21.94 -2.55 -17.16
N GLU A 83 -22.28 -2.08 -18.33
CA GLU A 83 -22.44 -2.96 -19.50
C GLU A 83 -21.14 -3.74 -19.75
N GLU A 84 -21.25 -5.07 -19.86
CA GLU A 84 -20.09 -5.94 -20.09
C GLU A 84 -19.38 -5.57 -21.39
N GLY A 85 -18.06 -5.34 -21.29
CA GLY A 85 -17.25 -4.90 -22.43
C GLY A 85 -17.33 -3.40 -22.73
N SER A 86 -18.07 -2.62 -21.92
CA SER A 86 -17.99 -1.15 -22.00
C SER A 86 -16.59 -0.65 -21.65
N GLU A 87 -16.27 0.57 -22.07
CA GLU A 87 -14.98 1.19 -21.78
C GLU A 87 -14.76 1.29 -20.27
N GLU A 88 -15.77 1.73 -19.52
CA GLU A 88 -15.73 1.87 -18.06
C GLU A 88 -15.51 0.52 -17.36
N SER A 89 -16.23 -0.53 -17.78
CA SER A 89 -16.06 -1.89 -17.24
C SER A 89 -14.63 -2.40 -17.47
N ASN A 90 -14.10 -2.25 -18.68
CA ASN A 90 -12.74 -2.70 -19.02
C ASN A 90 -11.67 -1.94 -18.23
N VAL A 91 -11.83 -0.62 -18.09
CA VAL A 91 -10.91 0.22 -17.31
C VAL A 91 -10.93 -0.18 -15.84
N LEU A 92 -12.08 -0.39 -15.22
CA LEU A 92 -12.18 -0.78 -13.80
C LEU A 92 -11.58 -2.17 -13.54
N ILE A 93 -11.81 -3.13 -14.44
CA ILE A 93 -11.18 -4.46 -14.34
C ILE A 93 -9.65 -4.34 -14.43
N ALA A 94 -9.14 -3.53 -15.36
CA ALA A 94 -7.72 -3.31 -15.50
C ALA A 94 -7.12 -2.60 -14.27
N ILE A 95 -7.77 -1.54 -13.74
CA ILE A 95 -7.35 -0.85 -12.51
C ILE A 95 -7.19 -1.86 -11.37
N ARG A 96 -8.21 -2.69 -11.11
CA ARG A 96 -8.16 -3.70 -10.04
C ARG A 96 -7.00 -4.67 -10.24
N SER A 97 -6.78 -5.14 -11.46
CA SER A 97 -5.68 -6.05 -11.79
C SER A 97 -4.31 -5.42 -11.51
N TYR A 98 -4.12 -4.16 -11.90
CA TYR A 98 -2.86 -3.45 -11.68
C TYR A 98 -2.64 -3.06 -10.22
N TYR A 99 -3.70 -2.81 -9.43
CA TYR A 99 -3.57 -2.70 -7.97
C TYR A 99 -3.06 -4.01 -7.36
N GLY A 100 -3.63 -5.15 -7.74
CA GLY A 100 -3.14 -6.46 -7.31
C GLY A 100 -1.67 -6.70 -7.70
N ALA A 101 -1.31 -6.36 -8.93
CA ALA A 101 0.08 -6.48 -9.41
C ALA A 101 1.05 -5.56 -8.64
N LEU A 102 0.63 -4.33 -8.28
CA LEU A 102 1.44 -3.43 -7.48
C LEU A 102 1.65 -3.98 -6.06
N VAL A 103 0.59 -4.44 -5.40
CA VAL A 103 0.68 -5.03 -4.05
C VAL A 103 1.57 -6.27 -4.06
N ASN A 104 1.37 -7.19 -5.00
CA ASN A 104 2.22 -8.38 -5.14
C ASN A 104 3.69 -7.99 -5.34
N TYR A 105 3.96 -7.00 -6.18
CA TYR A 105 5.31 -6.47 -6.39
C TYR A 105 5.93 -5.91 -5.09
N LEU A 106 5.16 -5.17 -4.28
CA LEU A 106 5.61 -4.65 -2.99
C LEU A 106 5.95 -5.78 -2.01
N LEU A 107 5.05 -6.74 -1.84
CA LEU A 107 5.23 -7.87 -0.92
C LEU A 107 6.43 -8.75 -1.33
N THR A 108 6.59 -8.99 -2.63
CA THR A 108 7.74 -9.74 -3.16
C THR A 108 9.07 -9.00 -2.90
N ASN A 109 9.11 -7.68 -3.14
CA ASN A 109 10.33 -6.91 -2.86
C ASN A 109 10.61 -6.85 -1.36
N LEU A 110 9.60 -6.73 -0.51
CA LEU A 110 9.79 -6.75 0.94
C LEU A 110 10.43 -8.07 1.38
N LYS A 111 9.91 -9.20 0.89
CA LYS A 111 10.50 -10.53 1.19
C LYS A 111 11.97 -10.58 0.76
N VAL A 112 12.28 -10.20 -0.48
CA VAL A 112 13.66 -10.23 -1.01
C VAL A 112 14.60 -9.35 -0.19
N GLN A 113 14.16 -8.13 0.15
CA GLN A 113 14.97 -7.22 0.95
C GLN A 113 15.16 -7.74 2.38
N PHE A 114 14.11 -8.32 2.97
CA PHE A 114 14.16 -8.87 4.32
C PHE A 114 15.09 -10.09 4.41
N GLU A 115 15.04 -11.00 3.44
CA GLU A 115 15.95 -12.15 3.35
C GLU A 115 17.41 -11.76 3.09
N GLY A 116 17.65 -10.58 2.53
CA GLY A 116 18.99 -10.03 2.25
C GLY A 116 19.70 -9.37 3.43
N ILE A 117 19.06 -9.26 4.61
CA ILE A 117 19.64 -8.60 5.79
C ILE A 117 20.30 -9.63 6.70
N ASP A 118 21.58 -9.37 7.09
CA ASP A 118 22.35 -10.27 7.94
C ASP A 118 21.85 -10.35 9.40
N ASN A 119 21.19 -9.31 9.91
CA ASN A 119 20.73 -9.20 11.30
C ASN A 119 19.27 -8.74 11.35
N VAL A 120 18.38 -9.58 10.84
CA VAL A 120 16.93 -9.32 10.93
C VAL A 120 16.47 -9.43 12.38
N PRO A 121 15.71 -8.45 12.92
CA PRO A 121 15.10 -8.60 14.23
C PRO A 121 14.19 -9.85 14.26
N ASN A 122 14.28 -10.60 15.35
CA ASN A 122 13.31 -11.66 15.58
C ASN A 122 12.01 -11.01 16.10
N PHE A 123 10.91 -11.23 15.40
CA PHE A 123 9.58 -10.80 15.82
C PHE A 123 8.91 -11.95 16.60
N PRO A 124 8.96 -11.94 17.94
CA PRO A 124 8.44 -13.04 18.76
C PRO A 124 6.91 -13.13 18.70
N GLU A 125 6.26 -12.01 18.38
CA GLU A 125 4.81 -11.90 18.25
C GLU A 125 4.42 -11.29 16.90
N PRO A 126 3.21 -11.58 16.40
CA PRO A 126 2.70 -10.95 15.18
C PRO A 126 2.62 -9.43 15.31
N VAL A 127 3.01 -8.72 14.26
CA VAL A 127 3.07 -7.25 14.22
C VAL A 127 2.08 -6.67 13.22
N PRO A 128 1.59 -5.43 13.40
CA PRO A 128 0.70 -4.79 12.45
C PRO A 128 1.43 -4.32 11.19
N ILE A 129 0.67 -4.26 10.09
CA ILE A 129 1.02 -3.51 8.88
C ILE A 129 0.11 -2.28 8.81
N VAL A 130 0.71 -1.08 8.79
CA VAL A 130 -0.01 0.17 8.59
C VAL A 130 0.27 0.75 7.22
N ILE A 131 -0.79 1.09 6.50
CA ILE A 131 -0.71 1.56 5.11
C ILE A 131 -1.29 2.97 5.02
N GLY A 132 -0.61 3.84 4.29
CA GLY A 132 -1.08 5.21 4.01
C GLY A 132 -0.63 5.69 2.64
N GLY A 133 -0.96 6.96 2.34
CA GLY A 133 -0.68 7.60 1.06
C GLY A 133 -1.85 7.57 0.09
N GLY A 134 -1.86 8.50 -0.85
CA GLY A 134 -3.00 8.76 -1.75
C GLY A 134 -3.45 7.55 -2.56
N THR A 135 -2.53 6.69 -2.98
CA THR A 135 -2.84 5.48 -3.77
C THR A 135 -3.64 4.45 -2.97
N SER A 136 -3.51 4.40 -1.64
CA SER A 136 -4.26 3.47 -0.78
C SER A 136 -5.68 3.92 -0.45
N LEU A 137 -6.09 5.14 -0.82
CA LEU A 137 -7.38 5.71 -0.47
C LEU A 137 -8.54 5.21 -1.33
N VAL A 138 -8.27 4.53 -2.44
CA VAL A 138 -9.33 3.99 -3.29
C VAL A 138 -10.11 2.94 -2.51
N LYS A 139 -11.43 3.09 -2.47
CA LYS A 139 -12.31 2.20 -1.72
C LYS A 139 -12.15 0.74 -2.18
N GLY A 140 -12.00 -0.19 -1.24
CA GLY A 140 -11.74 -1.60 -1.52
C GLY A 140 -10.27 -1.95 -1.71
N PHE A 141 -9.37 -0.98 -1.52
CA PHE A 141 -7.92 -1.23 -1.58
C PHE A 141 -7.47 -2.31 -0.59
N LEU A 142 -7.96 -2.26 0.67
CA LEU A 142 -7.62 -3.26 1.68
C LEU A 142 -8.04 -4.67 1.26
N ASP A 143 -9.16 -4.84 0.60
CA ASP A 143 -9.61 -6.15 0.12
C ASP A 143 -8.61 -6.71 -0.90
N VAL A 144 -8.17 -5.86 -1.85
CA VAL A 144 -7.14 -6.23 -2.83
C VAL A 144 -5.80 -6.51 -2.15
N PHE A 145 -5.43 -5.71 -1.16
CA PHE A 145 -4.19 -5.92 -0.41
C PHE A 145 -4.22 -7.26 0.32
N ASN A 146 -5.28 -7.56 1.07
CA ASN A 146 -5.44 -8.81 1.80
C ASN A 146 -5.45 -10.02 0.86
N GLU A 147 -6.14 -9.96 -0.29
CA GLU A 147 -6.10 -11.02 -1.30
C GLU A 147 -4.67 -11.36 -1.75
N GLN A 148 -3.83 -10.35 -1.97
CA GLN A 148 -2.44 -10.57 -2.37
C GLN A 148 -1.56 -11.01 -1.19
N PHE A 149 -1.82 -10.48 0.00
CA PHE A 149 -1.12 -10.85 1.21
C PHE A 149 -1.34 -12.32 1.57
N ASP A 150 -2.58 -12.82 1.51
CA ASP A 150 -2.93 -14.21 1.78
C ASP A 150 -2.26 -15.20 0.82
N GLN A 151 -1.91 -14.75 -0.38
CA GLN A 151 -1.19 -15.53 -1.38
C GLN A 151 0.33 -15.37 -1.29
N SER A 152 0.79 -14.43 -0.47
CA SER A 152 2.21 -14.14 -0.31
C SER A 152 2.86 -15.06 0.73
N ASP A 153 4.15 -15.29 0.57
CA ASP A 153 4.99 -15.89 1.60
C ASP A 153 5.68 -14.77 2.38
N PHE A 154 4.87 -14.05 3.20
CA PHE A 154 5.33 -12.87 3.92
C PHE A 154 6.29 -13.27 5.05
N PRO A 155 7.46 -12.61 5.20
CA PRO A 155 8.55 -13.10 6.05
C PRO A 155 8.35 -12.84 7.55
N ILE A 156 7.33 -12.08 7.94
CA ILE A 156 7.07 -11.66 9.32
C ILE A 156 5.63 -12.07 9.69
N PRO A 157 5.38 -12.62 10.89
CA PRO A 157 4.02 -12.88 11.34
C PRO A 157 3.26 -11.54 11.51
N VAL A 158 2.04 -11.46 10.95
CA VAL A 158 1.23 -10.24 10.93
C VAL A 158 -0.01 -10.42 11.78
N SER A 159 -0.30 -9.42 12.66
CA SER A 159 -1.49 -9.41 13.51
C SER A 159 -2.70 -8.80 12.81
N GLU A 160 -2.49 -7.71 12.08
CA GLU A 160 -3.52 -6.99 11.35
C GLU A 160 -2.93 -6.12 10.24
N ILE A 161 -3.79 -5.75 9.28
CA ILE A 161 -3.43 -4.83 8.17
C ILE A 161 -4.45 -3.71 8.18
N THR A 162 -3.98 -2.46 8.39
CA THR A 162 -4.85 -1.30 8.56
C THR A 162 -4.46 -0.14 7.65
N LEU A 163 -5.45 0.69 7.29
CA LEU A 163 -5.21 1.99 6.68
C LEU A 163 -5.11 3.04 7.78
N ILE A 164 -4.10 3.89 7.70
CA ILE A 164 -3.96 5.00 8.64
C ILE A 164 -5.04 6.05 8.37
N GLU A 165 -5.61 6.60 9.41
CA GLU A 165 -6.54 7.72 9.31
C GLU A 165 -5.85 8.94 8.69
N ASP A 166 -6.58 9.66 7.82
CA ASP A 166 -6.07 10.85 7.13
C ASP A 166 -4.70 10.61 6.45
N ALA A 167 -4.67 9.59 5.58
CA ALA A 167 -3.46 9.13 4.89
C ALA A 167 -2.71 10.22 4.11
N HIS A 168 -3.36 11.35 3.76
CA HIS A 168 -2.72 12.47 3.08
C HIS A 168 -1.73 13.22 3.98
N THR A 169 -2.02 13.34 5.28
CA THR A 169 -1.20 14.08 6.23
C THR A 169 -0.37 13.18 7.14
N ALA A 170 -0.62 11.88 7.13
CA ALA A 170 0.00 10.90 8.03
C ALA A 170 1.53 10.91 8.01
N VAL A 171 2.14 11.07 6.83
CA VAL A 171 3.61 11.15 6.73
C VAL A 171 4.14 12.43 7.39
N ALA A 172 3.47 13.57 7.17
CA ALA A 172 3.87 14.84 7.78
C ALA A 172 3.70 14.83 9.30
N ARG A 173 2.61 14.23 9.80
CA ARG A 173 2.38 14.06 11.25
C ARG A 173 3.46 13.14 11.86
N GLY A 174 3.76 12.03 11.21
CA GLY A 174 4.83 11.13 11.66
C GLY A 174 6.22 11.79 11.72
N CYS A 175 6.55 12.66 10.76
CA CYS A 175 7.78 13.46 10.83
C CYS A 175 7.77 14.45 12.00
N LEU A 176 6.63 15.06 12.30
CA LEU A 176 6.49 15.94 13.45
C LEU A 176 6.64 15.17 14.76
N SER A 177 6.02 13.99 14.89
CA SER A 177 6.14 13.13 16.07
C SER A 177 7.59 12.70 16.31
N GLU A 178 8.33 12.33 15.26
CA GLU A 178 9.75 12.00 15.35
C GLU A 178 10.60 13.20 15.82
N ALA A 179 10.36 14.38 15.24
CA ALA A 179 11.08 15.59 15.63
C ALA A 179 10.85 15.96 17.11
N GLN A 180 9.63 15.80 17.62
CA GLN A 180 9.30 16.05 19.03
C GLN A 180 10.00 15.05 19.97
N LEU A 181 10.08 13.78 19.59
CA LEU A 181 10.80 12.78 20.39
C LEU A 181 12.30 13.08 20.50
N ILE A 182 12.92 13.57 19.43
CA ILE A 182 14.34 13.95 19.43
C ILE A 182 14.58 15.16 20.35
N GLU A 183 13.68 16.15 20.34
CA GLU A 183 13.80 17.34 21.21
C GLU A 183 13.61 17.02 22.71
N GLU A 184 12.90 15.94 23.05
CA GLU A 184 12.71 15.50 24.45
C GLU A 184 13.91 14.70 25.00
N GLU A 185 14.77 14.18 24.14
CA GLU A 185 15.96 13.41 24.52
C GLU A 185 17.23 14.29 24.74
N ASP A 186 17.20 15.55 24.27
CA ASP A 186 18.27 16.54 24.45
C ASP A 186 18.05 17.40 25.72
#